data_d68e21211916caf772cdc0d43e0a3c0a
#
_entry.id   d68e21211916caf772cdc0d43e0a3c0a
#
_cell.length_a   1.000
_cell.length_b   1.000
_cell.length_c   1.000
_cell.angle_alpha   90.00
_cell.angle_beta   90.00
_cell.angle_gamma   90.00
#
_symmetry.space_group_name_H-M   'P 1'
#
loop_
_entity.id
_entity.type
_entity.pdbx_description
1 polymer ?
#
loop_
_entity_poly.entity_id
_entity_poly.type
_entity_poly.pdbx_seq_one_letter_code
_entity_poly.pdbx_strand_id
1 'polypeptide(L)'
;MTVFAPVYKLTINGVEYTDVAIQDITHQAGRDDIYAQPLPSYLQISLIALNDENYNFQINDGIALQVKDSTNTFRTLFGGNITDITTEIATASSIAKTYTYTILALGSLAKLPKIITDGVLSQDDDGDQIWALLSELFLNNWNEVPAAETWSGYDPTITWANAENIGLGEIDRPGQYEMENRTSNPDTIYNIASLIADSAFGVLYEDNEGRIGYADSIHRQNYLANNGYTDISANTAIGAGLKTLARSADVRNDIYINYGNNYGSQVSATDATSIANFGYKGETINTVLHDATDAQAVADRYIDLRSYPRPLFDSITFPITNSEIDDADRDALLGIFIGQPLRITDLPVQIASSGQFEGYVEGWRWSTRFNELFLTINLSPIEFSQVALQWEQVSASEAWNTLSGTLTWENAIGAVA
;
A
#
# COMPACT_ATOMS: atom_id res chain seq x y z
N MET A 1 14.57 -17.55 24.77
CA MET A 1 14.21 -16.83 23.55
C MET A 1 15.15 -17.28 22.44
N THR A 2 14.62 -17.75 21.35
CA THR A 2 15.44 -18.16 20.19
C THR A 2 15.80 -16.88 19.42
N VAL A 3 17.06 -16.68 19.11
CA VAL A 3 17.48 -15.56 18.26
C VAL A 3 16.94 -15.83 16.87
N PHE A 4 16.11 -14.92 16.36
CA PHE A 4 15.64 -15.01 14.99
C PHE A 4 16.79 -14.69 14.03
N ALA A 5 17.14 -15.64 13.18
CA ALA A 5 18.10 -15.46 12.09
C ALA A 5 17.32 -15.53 10.78
N PRO A 6 17.24 -14.45 9.99
CA PRO A 6 16.52 -14.46 8.75
C PRO A 6 17.04 -15.50 7.77
N VAL A 7 16.17 -16.36 7.27
CA VAL A 7 16.46 -17.31 6.21
C VAL A 7 15.74 -16.83 4.96
N TYR A 8 16.49 -16.41 3.97
CA TYR A 8 15.94 -15.90 2.72
C TYR A 8 15.84 -17.00 1.68
N LYS A 9 14.84 -16.89 0.83
CA LYS A 9 14.70 -17.62 -0.41
C LYS A 9 14.57 -16.63 -1.54
N LEU A 10 15.47 -16.74 -2.51
CA LEU A 10 15.47 -15.96 -3.73
C LEU A 10 15.09 -16.87 -4.90
N THR A 11 14.06 -16.52 -5.64
CA THR A 11 13.67 -17.21 -6.87
C THR A 11 13.85 -16.26 -8.04
N ILE A 12 14.56 -16.67 -9.07
CA ILE A 12 14.74 -15.88 -10.28
C ILE A 12 14.44 -16.80 -11.48
N ASN A 13 13.53 -16.38 -12.34
CA ASN A 13 13.08 -17.11 -13.52
C ASN A 13 12.74 -18.59 -13.20
N GLY A 14 12.01 -18.82 -12.10
CA GLY A 14 11.61 -20.15 -11.62
C GLY A 14 12.74 -20.98 -10.98
N VAL A 15 13.94 -20.46 -10.89
CA VAL A 15 15.08 -21.13 -10.24
C VAL A 15 15.23 -20.62 -8.80
N GLU A 16 15.21 -21.53 -7.86
CA GLU A 16 15.35 -21.23 -6.44
C GLU A 16 16.83 -21.15 -6.04
N TYR A 17 17.23 -20.07 -5.37
CA TYR A 17 18.59 -19.81 -4.90
C TYR A 17 18.61 -19.75 -3.36
N THR A 18 18.67 -20.90 -2.69
CA THR A 18 18.65 -21.00 -1.21
C THR A 18 20.02 -20.77 -0.57
N ASP A 19 21.09 -21.02 -1.31
CA ASP A 19 22.46 -20.97 -0.80
C ASP A 19 23.25 -19.72 -1.27
N VAL A 20 22.53 -18.73 -1.79
CA VAL A 20 23.15 -17.48 -2.25
C VAL A 20 23.54 -16.63 -1.06
N ALA A 21 24.79 -16.16 -1.04
CA ALA A 21 25.24 -15.19 -0.06
C ALA A 21 24.66 -13.81 -0.39
N ILE A 22 23.59 -13.42 0.33
CA ILE A 22 23.00 -12.10 0.23
C ILE A 22 23.80 -11.15 1.11
N GLN A 23 24.34 -10.09 0.51
CA GLN A 23 25.11 -9.07 1.22
C GLN A 23 24.22 -7.94 1.74
N ASP A 24 23.30 -7.48 0.94
CA ASP A 24 22.43 -6.34 1.26
C ASP A 24 21.09 -6.48 0.56
N ILE A 25 20.02 -6.02 1.24
CA ILE A 25 18.66 -5.93 0.73
C ILE A 25 18.15 -4.53 1.04
N THR A 26 17.62 -3.88 0.05
CA THR A 26 16.77 -2.69 0.21
C THR A 26 15.52 -2.89 -0.65
N HIS A 27 14.36 -2.89 -0.01
CA HIS A 27 13.07 -2.98 -0.68
C HIS A 27 12.15 -1.89 -0.13
N GLN A 28 11.37 -1.27 -1.00
CA GLN A 28 10.35 -0.29 -0.61
C GLN A 28 9.09 -0.55 -1.43
N ALA A 29 7.94 -0.43 -0.77
CA ALA A 29 6.61 -0.56 -1.36
C ALA A 29 5.63 0.45 -0.76
N GLY A 30 4.53 0.69 -1.47
CA GLY A 30 3.49 1.62 -1.05
C GLY A 30 3.82 3.08 -1.34
N ARG A 31 3.39 3.99 -0.45
CA ARG A 31 3.55 5.43 -0.60
C ARG A 31 4.08 6.08 0.67
N ASP A 32 4.86 7.13 0.50
CA ASP A 32 5.34 7.98 1.59
C ASP A 32 4.42 9.21 1.78
N ASP A 33 3.75 9.63 0.72
CA ASP A 33 2.76 10.71 0.73
C ASP A 33 1.35 10.12 0.62
N ILE A 34 0.56 10.32 1.67
CA ILE A 34 -0.83 9.81 1.77
C ILE A 34 -1.79 10.46 0.78
N TYR A 35 -1.40 11.57 0.15
CA TYR A 35 -2.19 12.27 -0.86
C TYR A 35 -1.90 11.81 -2.30
N ALA A 36 -0.89 10.96 -2.48
CA ALA A 36 -0.50 10.42 -3.78
C ALA A 36 -0.85 8.94 -3.90
N GLN A 37 -1.01 8.45 -5.13
CA GLN A 37 -1.11 7.02 -5.37
C GLN A 37 0.21 6.31 -5.01
N PRO A 38 0.18 5.04 -4.59
CA PRO A 38 1.38 4.26 -4.37
C PRO A 38 2.33 4.25 -5.56
N LEU A 39 3.61 4.32 -5.28
CA LEU A 39 4.65 4.18 -6.27
C LEU A 39 4.96 2.70 -6.53
N PRO A 40 5.50 2.36 -7.70
CA PRO A 40 5.99 1.00 -7.95
C PRO A 40 6.96 0.56 -6.87
N SER A 41 6.78 -0.65 -6.38
CA SER A 41 7.74 -1.25 -5.45
C SER A 41 9.08 -1.51 -6.14
N TYR A 42 10.17 -1.43 -5.38
CA TYR A 42 11.48 -1.79 -5.88
C TYR A 42 12.24 -2.68 -4.89
N LEU A 43 13.07 -3.53 -5.45
CA LEU A 43 14.05 -4.34 -4.71
C LEU A 43 15.44 -4.05 -5.27
N GLN A 44 16.37 -3.65 -4.41
CA GLN A 44 17.79 -3.70 -4.69
C GLN A 44 18.42 -4.77 -3.81
N ILE A 45 19.07 -5.74 -4.42
CA ILE A 45 19.71 -6.84 -3.72
C ILE A 45 21.14 -7.02 -4.24
N SER A 46 22.08 -7.20 -3.32
CA SER A 46 23.47 -7.50 -3.63
C SER A 46 23.81 -8.94 -3.25
N LEU A 47 24.27 -9.71 -4.21
CA LEU A 47 24.61 -11.12 -4.10
C LEU A 47 26.12 -11.31 -4.26
N ILE A 48 26.70 -12.17 -3.44
CA ILE A 48 28.12 -12.53 -3.54
C ILE A 48 28.23 -13.94 -4.14
N ALA A 49 28.87 -14.04 -5.30
CA ALA A 49 29.25 -15.30 -5.94
C ALA A 49 30.69 -15.64 -5.57
N LEU A 50 30.87 -16.79 -4.96
CA LEU A 50 32.18 -17.30 -4.54
C LEU A 50 32.72 -18.30 -5.58
N ASN A 51 34.04 -18.46 -5.64
CA ASN A 51 34.69 -19.52 -6.41
C ASN A 51 34.34 -19.56 -7.91
N ASP A 52 34.27 -18.39 -8.53
CA ASP A 52 33.91 -18.23 -9.95
C ASP A 52 32.51 -18.76 -10.31
N GLU A 53 31.60 -18.85 -9.36
CA GLU A 53 30.18 -19.12 -9.65
C GLU A 53 29.63 -18.06 -10.60
N ASN A 54 28.93 -18.53 -11.63
CA ASN A 54 28.29 -17.66 -12.62
C ASN A 54 26.77 -17.83 -12.55
N TYR A 55 26.11 -16.77 -12.15
CA TYR A 55 24.63 -16.70 -12.16
C TYR A 55 24.18 -16.11 -13.50
N ASN A 56 23.30 -16.83 -14.20
CA ASN A 56 22.76 -16.38 -15.49
C ASN A 56 21.48 -15.59 -15.32
N PHE A 57 21.57 -14.41 -14.68
CA PHE A 57 20.45 -13.49 -14.55
C PHE A 57 20.30 -12.66 -15.81
N GLN A 58 19.07 -12.43 -16.24
CA GLN A 58 18.74 -11.61 -17.40
C GLN A 58 17.78 -10.47 -17.04
N ILE A 59 17.84 -9.41 -17.83
CA ILE A 59 16.83 -8.33 -17.74
C ILE A 59 15.46 -8.91 -18.10
N ASN A 60 14.43 -8.51 -17.39
CA ASN A 60 13.05 -8.98 -17.40
C ASN A 60 12.82 -10.38 -16.79
N ASP A 61 13.84 -11.07 -16.27
CA ASP A 61 13.56 -12.25 -15.46
C ASP A 61 12.67 -11.89 -14.28
N GLY A 62 11.67 -12.75 -13.99
CA GLY A 62 10.86 -12.64 -12.79
C GLY A 62 11.71 -12.92 -11.56
N ILE A 63 11.54 -12.14 -10.50
CA ILE A 63 12.25 -12.29 -9.24
C ILE A 63 11.30 -12.22 -8.06
N ALA A 64 11.44 -13.14 -7.12
CA ALA A 64 10.74 -13.12 -5.84
C ALA A 64 11.71 -13.29 -4.68
N LEU A 65 11.58 -12.44 -3.67
CA LEU A 65 12.33 -12.51 -2.42
C LEU A 65 11.38 -12.90 -1.30
N GLN A 66 11.72 -13.97 -0.59
CA GLN A 66 10.95 -14.48 0.54
C GLN A 66 11.83 -14.59 1.78
N VAL A 67 11.20 -14.53 2.95
CA VAL A 67 11.84 -14.75 4.25
C VAL A 67 11.03 -15.76 5.05
N LYS A 68 11.72 -16.59 5.82
CA LYS A 68 11.10 -17.63 6.63
C LYS A 68 10.54 -17.06 7.93
N ASP A 69 9.27 -17.32 8.22
CA ASP A 69 8.61 -16.92 9.47
C ASP A 69 8.90 -17.91 10.63
N SER A 70 8.31 -17.68 11.80
CA SER A 70 8.47 -18.53 12.99
C SER A 70 7.91 -19.93 12.80
N THR A 71 6.93 -20.09 11.92
CA THR A 71 6.31 -21.38 11.59
C THR A 71 7.06 -22.18 10.53
N ASN A 72 8.19 -21.67 10.05
CA ASN A 72 8.98 -22.17 8.93
C ASN A 72 8.28 -22.05 7.56
N THR A 73 7.32 -21.14 7.43
CA THR A 73 6.68 -20.80 6.16
C THR A 73 7.40 -19.61 5.53
N PHE A 74 7.64 -19.66 4.22
CA PHE A 74 8.21 -18.53 3.50
C PHE A 74 7.15 -17.48 3.21
N ARG A 75 7.38 -16.25 3.67
CA ARG A 75 6.57 -15.06 3.41
C ARG A 75 7.23 -14.23 2.32
N THR A 76 6.46 -13.88 1.31
CA THR A 76 6.96 -13.05 0.22
C THR A 76 7.10 -11.60 0.67
N LEU A 77 8.30 -11.05 0.51
CA LEU A 77 8.57 -9.63 0.76
C LEU A 77 8.47 -8.81 -0.51
N PHE A 78 8.85 -9.40 -1.65
CA PHE A 78 8.86 -8.72 -2.94
C PHE A 78 8.66 -9.71 -4.08
N GLY A 79 7.87 -9.30 -5.09
CA GLY A 79 7.75 -9.91 -6.41
C GLY A 79 7.83 -8.85 -7.50
N GLY A 80 8.51 -9.16 -8.61
CA GLY A 80 8.69 -8.21 -9.69
C GLY A 80 9.57 -8.74 -10.83
N ASN A 81 10.15 -7.82 -11.60
CA ASN A 81 11.05 -8.17 -12.70
C ASN A 81 12.36 -7.39 -12.61
N ILE A 82 13.44 -8.04 -12.99
CA ILE A 82 14.78 -7.45 -13.01
C ILE A 82 14.84 -6.36 -14.09
N THR A 83 15.28 -5.17 -13.70
CA THR A 83 15.49 -4.04 -14.62
C THR A 83 16.96 -3.77 -14.89
N ASP A 84 17.82 -3.96 -13.88
CA ASP A 84 19.23 -3.67 -13.97
C ASP A 84 20.06 -4.73 -13.27
N ILE A 85 21.19 -5.09 -13.86
CA ILE A 85 22.17 -6.01 -13.30
C ILE A 85 23.54 -5.36 -13.42
N THR A 86 24.21 -5.20 -12.29
CA THR A 86 25.60 -4.77 -12.25
C THR A 86 26.46 -5.91 -11.72
N THR A 87 27.52 -6.26 -12.43
CA THR A 87 28.49 -7.28 -12.00
C THR A 87 29.82 -6.63 -11.74
N GLU A 88 30.35 -6.83 -10.55
CA GLU A 88 31.66 -6.31 -10.14
C GLU A 88 32.56 -7.43 -9.63
N ILE A 89 33.86 -7.34 -9.93
CA ILE A 89 34.87 -8.23 -9.35
C ILE A 89 35.25 -7.66 -7.98
N ALA A 90 34.75 -8.26 -6.92
CA ALA A 90 35.06 -7.84 -5.55
C ALA A 90 36.51 -8.26 -5.16
N THR A 91 36.92 -9.45 -5.55
CA THR A 91 38.27 -9.94 -5.28
C THR A 91 38.74 -10.82 -6.43
N ALA A 92 39.95 -10.56 -6.95
CA ALA A 92 40.59 -11.36 -7.97
C ALA A 92 41.83 -12.06 -7.41
N SER A 93 41.93 -13.36 -7.63
CA SER A 93 43.12 -14.14 -7.32
C SER A 93 43.46 -15.09 -8.48
N SER A 94 44.62 -15.72 -8.40
CA SER A 94 45.02 -16.73 -9.39
C SER A 94 44.27 -18.07 -9.25
N ILE A 95 43.58 -18.26 -8.12
CA ILE A 95 42.87 -19.51 -7.78
C ILE A 95 41.37 -19.37 -8.00
N ALA A 96 40.78 -18.26 -7.52
CA ALA A 96 39.34 -18.01 -7.62
C ALA A 96 39.06 -16.51 -7.60
N LYS A 97 37.94 -16.11 -8.16
CA LYS A 97 37.42 -14.73 -8.11
C LYS A 97 36.13 -14.71 -7.34
N THR A 98 35.88 -13.59 -6.66
CA THR A 98 34.63 -13.30 -6.03
C THR A 98 33.96 -12.17 -6.79
N TYR A 99 32.73 -12.38 -7.18
CA TYR A 99 31.89 -11.37 -7.86
C TYR A 99 30.81 -10.88 -6.97
N THR A 100 30.45 -9.62 -7.10
CA THR A 100 29.23 -9.05 -6.54
C THR A 100 28.26 -8.76 -7.67
N TYR A 101 27.05 -9.29 -7.57
CA TYR A 101 25.93 -8.97 -8.45
C TYR A 101 25.01 -8.03 -7.70
N THR A 102 24.83 -6.83 -8.20
CA THR A 102 23.79 -5.91 -7.71
C THR A 102 22.63 -5.93 -8.70
N ILE A 103 21.48 -6.39 -8.24
CA ILE A 103 20.27 -6.52 -9.02
C ILE A 103 19.29 -5.45 -8.54
N LEU A 104 18.75 -4.67 -9.48
CA LEU A 104 17.59 -3.82 -9.28
C LEU A 104 16.39 -4.46 -9.96
N ALA A 105 15.29 -4.60 -9.24
CA ALA A 105 14.02 -5.10 -9.75
C ALA A 105 12.88 -4.15 -9.37
N LEU A 106 11.90 -4.06 -10.23
CA LEU A 106 10.71 -3.24 -10.04
C LEU A 106 9.45 -4.11 -10.06
N GLY A 107 8.46 -3.71 -9.29
CA GLY A 107 7.14 -4.31 -9.29
C GLY A 107 6.33 -3.99 -10.56
N SER A 108 5.13 -4.54 -10.64
CA SER A 108 4.31 -4.49 -11.86
C SER A 108 3.79 -3.10 -12.18
N LEU A 109 3.53 -2.27 -11.19
CA LEU A 109 3.11 -0.87 -11.41
C LEU A 109 4.11 -0.09 -12.24
N ALA A 110 5.41 -0.43 -12.19
CA ALA A 110 6.45 0.22 -12.99
C ALA A 110 6.27 0.05 -14.51
N LYS A 111 5.46 -0.92 -14.94
CA LYS A 111 5.17 -1.18 -16.34
C LYS A 111 4.05 -0.32 -16.88
N LEU A 112 3.04 -0.02 -16.06
CA LEU A 112 1.84 0.72 -16.47
C LEU A 112 2.12 2.09 -17.07
N PRO A 113 3.08 2.90 -16.60
CA PRO A 113 3.44 4.18 -17.23
C PRO A 113 4.06 4.06 -18.62
N LYS A 114 4.50 2.86 -19.02
CA LYS A 114 5.12 2.59 -20.33
C LYS A 114 4.14 2.05 -21.35
N ILE A 115 2.93 1.70 -20.93
CA ILE A 115 1.92 1.09 -21.78
C ILE A 115 0.89 2.14 -22.13
N ILE A 116 0.80 2.45 -23.42
CA ILE A 116 -0.16 3.40 -23.98
C ILE A 116 -1.35 2.64 -24.52
N THR A 117 -2.54 3.07 -24.14
CA THR A 117 -3.81 2.55 -24.64
C THR A 117 -4.66 3.70 -25.19
N ASP A 118 -5.62 3.40 -26.07
CA ASP A 118 -6.68 4.35 -26.42
C ASP A 118 -7.61 4.64 -25.24
N GLY A 119 -7.66 3.72 -24.26
CA GLY A 119 -8.35 3.86 -22.99
C GLY A 119 -9.83 4.20 -23.15
N VAL A 120 -10.51 3.54 -24.06
CA VAL A 120 -11.96 3.69 -24.22
C VAL A 120 -12.65 2.93 -23.08
N LEU A 121 -13.37 3.67 -22.23
CA LEU A 121 -14.11 3.08 -21.11
C LEU A 121 -15.59 3.47 -21.20
N SER A 122 -16.47 2.54 -20.88
CA SER A 122 -17.89 2.85 -20.68
C SER A 122 -18.08 3.63 -19.37
N GLN A 123 -19.17 4.38 -19.28
CA GLN A 123 -19.66 4.89 -18.01
C GLN A 123 -19.98 3.70 -17.11
N ASP A 124 -19.30 3.62 -15.98
CA ASP A 124 -19.40 2.49 -15.04
C ASP A 124 -18.79 2.90 -13.69
N ASP A 125 -18.92 2.06 -12.69
CA ASP A 125 -18.30 2.31 -11.38
C ASP A 125 -16.76 2.24 -11.45
N ASP A 126 -16.09 2.89 -10.52
CA ASP A 126 -14.63 3.04 -10.47
C ASP A 126 -13.88 1.71 -10.54
N GLY A 127 -14.30 0.70 -9.77
CA GLY A 127 -13.68 -0.62 -9.78
C GLY A 127 -13.88 -1.37 -11.11
N ASP A 128 -15.06 -1.25 -11.73
CA ASP A 128 -15.34 -1.86 -13.02
C ASP A 128 -14.54 -1.20 -14.15
N GLN A 129 -14.38 0.13 -14.14
CA GLN A 129 -13.51 0.82 -15.10
C GLN A 129 -12.03 0.45 -14.92
N ILE A 130 -11.52 0.38 -13.67
CA ILE A 130 -10.15 -0.08 -13.39
C ILE A 130 -9.95 -1.52 -13.88
N TRP A 131 -10.89 -2.41 -13.59
CA TRP A 131 -10.83 -3.79 -14.06
C TRP A 131 -10.82 -3.89 -15.57
N ALA A 132 -11.69 -3.15 -16.26
CA ALA A 132 -11.75 -3.13 -17.72
C ALA A 132 -10.41 -2.67 -18.32
N LEU A 133 -9.84 -1.59 -17.78
CA LEU A 133 -8.57 -1.02 -18.21
C LEU A 133 -7.39 -2.00 -18.02
N LEU A 134 -7.30 -2.63 -16.84
CA LEU A 134 -6.22 -3.57 -16.54
C LEU A 134 -6.40 -4.90 -17.30
N SER A 135 -7.63 -5.32 -17.58
CA SER A 135 -7.91 -6.51 -18.38
C SER A 135 -7.39 -6.40 -19.81
N GLU A 136 -7.26 -5.20 -20.37
CA GLU A 136 -6.67 -4.99 -21.70
C GLU A 136 -5.22 -5.51 -21.76
N LEU A 137 -4.48 -5.51 -20.66
CA LEU A 137 -3.13 -6.07 -20.59
C LEU A 137 -3.06 -7.53 -21.01
N PHE A 138 -4.11 -8.31 -20.69
CA PHE A 138 -4.18 -9.73 -21.04
C PHE A 138 -4.71 -9.96 -22.45
N LEU A 139 -5.71 -9.18 -22.87
CA LEU A 139 -6.35 -9.34 -24.16
C LEU A 139 -5.40 -9.03 -25.32
N ASN A 140 -4.45 -8.12 -25.13
CA ASN A 140 -3.52 -7.69 -26.17
C ASN A 140 -2.21 -8.49 -26.18
N ASN A 141 -2.11 -9.60 -25.44
CA ASN A 141 -0.90 -10.44 -25.34
C ASN A 141 0.37 -9.62 -25.01
N TRP A 142 0.23 -8.62 -24.18
CA TRP A 142 1.40 -7.84 -23.76
C TRP A 142 2.32 -8.71 -22.91
N ASN A 143 3.51 -8.99 -23.44
CA ASN A 143 4.55 -9.76 -22.76
C ASN A 143 5.10 -9.05 -21.50
N GLU A 144 4.42 -7.99 -21.07
CA GLU A 144 4.84 -7.11 -19.99
C GLU A 144 4.12 -7.40 -18.67
N VAL A 145 3.17 -8.33 -18.71
CA VAL A 145 2.57 -8.89 -17.49
C VAL A 145 3.66 -9.61 -16.70
N PRO A 146 3.73 -9.44 -15.38
CA PRO A 146 4.75 -10.06 -14.54
C PRO A 146 4.88 -11.56 -14.75
N ALA A 147 6.06 -12.07 -14.49
CA ALA A 147 6.34 -13.49 -14.57
C ALA A 147 5.48 -14.32 -13.61
N ALA A 148 5.38 -15.61 -13.88
CA ALA A 148 4.54 -16.53 -13.11
C ALA A 148 4.87 -16.55 -11.60
N GLU A 149 6.10 -16.27 -11.20
CA GLU A 149 6.51 -16.20 -9.80
C GLU A 149 5.77 -15.12 -9.01
N THR A 150 5.40 -14.02 -9.67
CA THR A 150 4.68 -12.91 -9.03
C THR A 150 3.16 -13.12 -8.95
N TRP A 151 2.65 -14.14 -9.66
CA TRP A 151 1.22 -14.43 -9.76
C TRP A 151 0.83 -15.76 -9.12
N SER A 152 1.81 -16.58 -8.74
CA SER A 152 1.54 -17.87 -8.09
C SER A 152 1.16 -17.68 -6.63
N GLY A 153 0.28 -18.55 -6.15
CA GLY A 153 -0.10 -18.58 -4.73
C GLY A 153 -1.10 -17.53 -4.29
N TYR A 154 -1.77 -16.88 -5.21
CA TYR A 154 -2.88 -15.98 -4.88
C TYR A 154 -3.96 -16.74 -4.09
N ASP A 155 -4.34 -16.21 -2.95
CA ASP A 155 -5.42 -16.72 -2.12
C ASP A 155 -6.42 -15.59 -1.82
N PRO A 156 -7.62 -15.62 -2.43
CA PRO A 156 -8.63 -14.59 -2.25
C PRO A 156 -9.16 -14.50 -0.81
N THR A 157 -8.85 -15.47 0.06
CA THR A 157 -9.30 -15.44 1.46
C THR A 157 -8.36 -14.68 2.38
N ILE A 158 -7.13 -14.40 1.94
CA ILE A 158 -6.09 -13.75 2.76
C ILE A 158 -6.02 -12.26 2.46
N THR A 159 -6.37 -11.88 1.26
CA THR A 159 -6.20 -10.52 0.76
C THR A 159 -7.53 -9.76 0.69
N TRP A 160 -7.52 -8.64 0.00
CA TRP A 160 -8.62 -7.70 -0.10
C TRP A 160 -9.67 -8.18 -1.04
N ALA A 161 -10.68 -8.39 -1.19
CA ALA A 161 -11.76 -8.69 -2.11
C ALA A 161 -11.49 -9.85 -3.10
N ASN A 162 -12.22 -9.96 -4.15
CA ASN A 162 -12.23 -11.08 -5.08
C ASN A 162 -11.33 -10.84 -6.28
N ALA A 163 -10.34 -11.69 -6.49
CA ALA A 163 -9.55 -11.65 -7.72
C ALA A 163 -10.39 -12.07 -8.91
N GLU A 164 -10.52 -11.18 -9.87
CA GLU A 164 -11.27 -11.41 -11.08
C GLU A 164 -10.47 -12.15 -12.16
N ASN A 165 -9.15 -11.94 -12.15
CA ASN A 165 -8.23 -12.55 -13.11
C ASN A 165 -6.98 -13.09 -12.41
N ILE A 166 -6.46 -14.20 -12.93
CA ILE A 166 -5.25 -14.84 -12.39
C ILE A 166 -4.03 -13.91 -12.43
N GLY A 167 -3.97 -12.98 -13.32
CA GLY A 167 -2.81 -12.10 -13.46
C GLY A 167 -2.92 -10.75 -12.76
N LEU A 168 -4.06 -10.41 -12.20
CA LEU A 168 -4.26 -9.18 -11.44
C LEU A 168 -4.34 -9.51 -9.95
N GLY A 169 -3.98 -8.55 -9.12
CA GLY A 169 -4.28 -8.58 -7.70
C GLY A 169 -5.79 -8.47 -7.48
N GLU A 170 -6.17 -8.11 -6.29
CA GLU A 170 -7.56 -7.88 -5.98
C GLU A 170 -8.03 -6.56 -6.53
N ILE A 171 -9.22 -6.56 -7.08
CA ILE A 171 -9.88 -5.36 -7.57
C ILE A 171 -11.28 -5.32 -6.96
N ASP A 172 -11.54 -4.31 -6.13
CA ASP A 172 -12.88 -4.10 -5.58
C ASP A 172 -13.84 -3.72 -6.71
N ARG A 173 -14.93 -4.48 -6.81
CA ARG A 173 -15.94 -4.31 -7.84
C ARG A 173 -17.36 -4.41 -7.27
N PRO A 174 -18.29 -3.61 -7.77
CA PRO A 174 -18.16 -2.64 -8.87
C PRO A 174 -17.39 -1.38 -8.50
N GLY A 175 -17.20 -1.06 -7.22
CA GLY A 175 -16.68 0.18 -6.67
C GLY A 175 -17.76 1.00 -5.98
N GLN A 176 -17.51 2.29 -5.73
CA GLN A 176 -18.39 3.14 -4.95
C GLN A 176 -18.96 4.35 -5.70
N TYR A 177 -18.31 4.78 -6.78
CA TYR A 177 -18.66 6.01 -7.47
C TYR A 177 -18.70 5.78 -8.98
N GLU A 178 -19.73 6.33 -9.63
CA GLU A 178 -19.89 6.23 -11.07
C GLU A 178 -18.95 7.20 -11.79
N MET A 179 -18.16 6.64 -12.71
CA MET A 179 -17.18 7.37 -13.52
C MET A 179 -17.73 7.72 -14.89
N GLU A 180 -17.33 8.87 -15.42
CA GLU A 180 -17.67 9.30 -16.78
C GLU A 180 -17.09 8.34 -17.82
N ASN A 181 -17.80 8.18 -18.93
CA ASN A 181 -17.28 7.44 -20.06
C ASN A 181 -16.04 8.14 -20.64
N ARG A 182 -15.04 7.36 -21.00
CA ARG A 182 -13.83 7.88 -21.66
C ARG A 182 -13.83 7.50 -23.12
N THR A 183 -13.75 8.50 -24.01
CA THR A 183 -13.58 8.30 -25.45
C THR A 183 -12.11 8.05 -25.78
N SER A 184 -11.83 7.49 -26.97
CA SER A 184 -10.47 7.24 -27.44
C SER A 184 -9.59 8.50 -27.34
N ASN A 185 -8.60 8.43 -26.50
CA ASN A 185 -7.56 9.46 -26.31
C ASN A 185 -6.32 8.75 -25.74
N PRO A 186 -5.28 8.54 -26.56
CA PRO A 186 -4.10 7.80 -26.12
C PRO A 186 -3.46 8.39 -24.88
N ASP A 187 -3.30 7.55 -23.85
CA ASP A 187 -2.62 7.87 -22.60
C ASP A 187 -2.05 6.58 -21.97
N THR A 188 -1.24 6.71 -20.94
CA THR A 188 -0.71 5.54 -20.23
C THR A 188 -1.78 4.93 -19.34
N ILE A 189 -1.74 3.62 -19.21
CA ILE A 189 -2.66 2.90 -18.28
C ILE A 189 -2.54 3.46 -16.87
N TYR A 190 -1.33 3.76 -16.42
CA TYR A 190 -1.11 4.33 -15.08
C TYR A 190 -1.84 5.66 -14.88
N ASN A 191 -1.73 6.58 -15.84
CA ASN A 191 -2.39 7.89 -15.73
C ASN A 191 -3.91 7.76 -15.66
N ILE A 192 -4.48 6.88 -16.50
CA ILE A 192 -5.93 6.67 -16.54
C ILE A 192 -6.38 6.02 -15.23
N ALA A 193 -5.73 4.93 -14.80
CA ALA A 193 -6.07 4.21 -13.57
C ALA A 193 -5.91 5.09 -12.32
N SER A 194 -4.81 5.86 -12.24
CA SER A 194 -4.57 6.77 -11.11
C SER A 194 -5.61 7.89 -11.05
N LEU A 195 -6.03 8.44 -12.19
CA LEU A 195 -7.06 9.47 -12.23
C LEU A 195 -8.42 8.94 -11.75
N ILE A 196 -8.79 7.71 -12.14
CA ILE A 196 -10.00 7.04 -11.64
C ILE A 196 -9.89 6.82 -10.13
N ALA A 197 -8.79 6.24 -9.66
CA ALA A 197 -8.55 5.98 -8.24
C ALA A 197 -8.58 7.28 -7.41
N ASP A 198 -7.90 8.35 -7.85
CA ASP A 198 -7.89 9.64 -7.17
C ASP A 198 -9.29 10.27 -7.11
N SER A 199 -10.09 10.09 -8.17
CA SER A 199 -11.47 10.61 -8.22
C SER A 199 -12.39 9.92 -7.22
N ALA A 200 -12.14 8.65 -6.91
CA ALA A 200 -12.96 7.81 -6.04
C ALA A 200 -12.42 7.62 -4.62
N PHE A 201 -11.33 8.30 -4.21
CA PHE A 201 -10.60 7.97 -2.99
C PHE A 201 -10.09 6.52 -2.93
N GLY A 202 -9.96 5.89 -4.07
CA GLY A 202 -9.41 4.55 -4.17
C GLY A 202 -7.88 4.54 -4.16
N VAL A 203 -7.32 3.35 -4.03
CA VAL A 203 -5.87 3.13 -3.98
C VAL A 203 -5.49 2.06 -5.00
N LEU A 204 -4.71 2.46 -6.01
CA LEU A 204 -4.07 1.53 -6.94
C LEU A 204 -2.75 1.06 -6.31
N TYR A 205 -2.55 -0.22 -6.11
CA TYR A 205 -1.43 -0.74 -5.33
C TYR A 205 -0.77 -1.98 -5.94
N GLU A 206 0.36 -2.35 -5.38
CA GLU A 206 0.97 -3.67 -5.57
C GLU A 206 0.94 -4.44 -4.25
N ASP A 207 0.65 -5.72 -4.32
CA ASP A 207 0.86 -6.61 -3.19
C ASP A 207 2.32 -7.09 -3.09
N ASN A 208 2.64 -7.85 -2.04
CA ASN A 208 4.01 -8.36 -1.82
C ASN A 208 4.48 -9.33 -2.90
N GLU A 209 3.58 -9.88 -3.69
CA GLU A 209 3.90 -10.78 -4.81
C GLU A 209 4.02 -10.04 -6.14
N GLY A 210 3.87 -8.71 -6.13
CA GLY A 210 3.96 -7.86 -7.31
C GLY A 210 2.71 -7.86 -8.18
N ARG A 211 1.54 -8.29 -7.66
CA ARG A 211 0.27 -8.20 -8.36
C ARG A 211 -0.32 -6.82 -8.17
N ILE A 212 -0.95 -6.30 -9.22
CA ILE A 212 -1.64 -5.02 -9.19
C ILE A 212 -3.03 -5.22 -8.62
N GLY A 213 -3.41 -4.39 -7.67
CA GLY A 213 -4.72 -4.39 -7.04
C GLY A 213 -5.34 -2.99 -7.02
N TYR A 214 -6.63 -2.94 -6.75
CA TYR A 214 -7.38 -1.71 -6.54
C TYR A 214 -8.29 -1.86 -5.32
N ALA A 215 -8.14 -0.96 -4.38
CA ALA A 215 -8.99 -0.84 -3.20
C ALA A 215 -9.87 0.40 -3.34
N ASP A 216 -11.18 0.23 -3.27
CA ASP A 216 -12.12 1.33 -3.30
C ASP A 216 -12.11 2.18 -2.00
N SER A 217 -12.92 3.21 -1.95
CA SER A 217 -12.92 4.16 -0.84
C SER A 217 -13.38 3.58 0.51
N ILE A 218 -14.13 2.48 0.52
CA ILE A 218 -14.63 1.85 1.75
C ILE A 218 -13.89 0.57 2.13
N HIS A 219 -12.99 0.09 1.27
CA HIS A 219 -12.28 -1.17 1.46
C HIS A 219 -11.62 -1.28 2.85
N ARG A 220 -10.84 -0.25 3.23
CA ARG A 220 -10.10 -0.22 4.50
C ARG A 220 -11.03 -0.31 5.71
N GLN A 221 -12.17 0.38 5.63
CA GLN A 221 -13.18 0.35 6.67
C GLN A 221 -13.80 -1.04 6.81
N ASN A 222 -14.17 -1.66 5.70
CA ASN A 222 -14.74 -3.00 5.67
C ASN A 222 -13.72 -4.05 6.17
N TYR A 223 -12.45 -3.91 5.76
CA TYR A 223 -11.39 -4.81 6.23
C TYR A 223 -11.23 -4.71 7.75
N LEU A 224 -11.15 -3.48 8.29
CA LEU A 224 -11.04 -3.25 9.74
C LEU A 224 -12.24 -3.82 10.50
N ALA A 225 -13.46 -3.60 10.00
CA ALA A 225 -14.68 -4.12 10.63
C ALA A 225 -14.70 -5.65 10.70
N ASN A 226 -14.19 -6.32 9.68
CA ASN A 226 -14.19 -7.79 9.60
C ASN A 226 -13.01 -8.45 10.33
N ASN A 227 -11.85 -7.81 10.37
CA ASN A 227 -10.60 -8.43 10.85
C ASN A 227 -10.03 -7.79 12.12
N GLY A 228 -10.46 -6.56 12.46
CA GLY A 228 -9.90 -5.81 13.58
C GLY A 228 -8.49 -5.28 13.29
N TYR A 229 -7.83 -4.82 14.37
CA TYR A 229 -6.45 -4.33 14.31
C TYR A 229 -5.45 -5.45 14.51
N THR A 230 -4.30 -5.30 13.89
CA THR A 230 -3.08 -6.00 14.29
C THR A 230 -2.34 -5.16 15.32
N ASP A 231 -2.21 -5.66 16.55
CA ASP A 231 -1.55 -4.97 17.66
C ASP A 231 -0.04 -5.22 17.61
N ILE A 232 0.75 -4.15 17.63
CA ILE A 232 2.23 -4.23 17.67
C ILE A 232 2.74 -3.29 18.77
N SER A 233 3.61 -3.79 19.65
CA SER A 233 4.20 -2.97 20.71
C SER A 233 5.33 -2.08 20.20
N ALA A 234 5.28 -0.77 20.51
CA ALA A 234 6.36 0.15 20.21
C ALA A 234 7.62 -0.08 21.05
N ASN A 235 7.53 -0.85 22.14
CA ASN A 235 8.69 -1.15 23.01
C ASN A 235 9.79 -1.91 22.28
N THR A 236 9.45 -2.63 21.21
CA THR A 236 10.39 -3.40 20.39
C THR A 236 10.90 -2.63 19.19
N ALA A 237 10.38 -1.41 18.96
CA ALA A 237 10.81 -0.53 17.88
C ALA A 237 12.09 0.22 18.22
N ILE A 238 12.76 0.77 17.20
CA ILE A 238 13.83 1.73 17.39
C ILE A 238 13.22 3.06 17.80
N GLY A 239 13.33 3.43 19.07
CA GLY A 239 12.74 4.65 19.62
C GLY A 239 13.37 5.96 19.14
N ALA A 240 14.54 5.92 18.51
CA ALA A 240 15.18 7.11 17.96
C ALA A 240 14.48 7.57 16.67
N GLY A 241 13.95 8.79 16.68
CA GLY A 241 13.26 9.36 15.50
C GLY A 241 11.74 9.14 15.48
N LEU A 242 11.19 8.46 16.49
CA LEU A 242 9.74 8.33 16.61
C LEU A 242 9.12 9.72 16.83
N LYS A 243 8.27 10.14 15.93
CA LYS A 243 7.64 11.47 16.00
C LYS A 243 6.22 11.45 15.40
N THR A 244 5.38 12.28 15.98
CA THR A 244 4.10 12.66 15.38
C THR A 244 4.17 14.09 14.86
N LEU A 245 3.42 14.38 13.84
CA LEU A 245 3.41 15.67 13.17
C LEU A 245 1.97 16.06 12.84
N ALA A 246 1.56 17.24 13.29
CA ALA A 246 0.28 17.83 12.88
C ALA A 246 0.58 19.14 12.15
N ARG A 247 0.06 19.30 10.93
CA ARG A 247 0.31 20.46 10.08
C ARG A 247 -1.01 21.17 9.72
N SER A 248 -1.03 22.46 9.87
CA SER A 248 -2.15 23.27 9.35
C SER A 248 -2.18 23.29 7.82
N ALA A 249 -1.08 22.94 7.16
CA ALA A 249 -1.00 22.86 5.71
C ALA A 249 -1.79 21.66 5.14
N ASP A 250 -2.06 20.65 5.97
CA ASP A 250 -2.81 19.46 5.57
C ASP A 250 -4.34 19.69 5.64
N VAL A 251 -4.76 20.80 6.24
CA VAL A 251 -6.19 21.17 6.33
C VAL A 251 -6.72 21.58 4.97
N ARG A 252 -7.91 21.05 4.63
CA ARG A 252 -8.73 21.45 3.48
C ARG A 252 -10.14 21.70 4.00
N ASN A 253 -10.61 22.94 3.94
CA ASN A 253 -11.88 23.33 4.55
C ASN A 253 -12.83 24.07 3.58
N ASP A 254 -12.45 24.13 2.32
CA ASP A 254 -13.30 24.62 1.24
C ASP A 254 -12.90 23.89 -0.06
N ILE A 255 -13.72 22.94 -0.49
CA ILE A 255 -13.42 22.01 -1.59
C ILE A 255 -14.35 22.26 -2.76
N TYR A 256 -13.79 22.32 -3.93
CA TYR A 256 -14.50 22.37 -5.21
C TYR A 256 -14.15 21.15 -6.04
N ILE A 257 -15.17 20.34 -6.36
CA ILE A 257 -15.01 19.15 -7.24
C ILE A 257 -15.55 19.48 -8.62
N ASN A 258 -14.68 19.47 -9.61
CA ASN A 258 -15.06 19.54 -11.02
C ASN A 258 -15.33 18.11 -11.50
N TYR A 259 -16.46 17.88 -12.17
CA TYR A 259 -16.89 16.57 -12.63
C TYR A 259 -17.60 16.64 -14.00
N GLY A 260 -17.99 15.47 -14.51
CA GLY A 260 -18.68 15.32 -15.77
C GLY A 260 -17.77 15.56 -16.98
N ASN A 261 -18.37 15.49 -18.17
CA ASN A 261 -17.62 15.60 -19.41
C ASN A 261 -16.83 16.92 -19.50
N ASN A 262 -15.53 16.82 -19.72
CA ASN A 262 -14.58 17.93 -19.78
C ASN A 262 -14.61 18.85 -18.52
N TYR A 263 -14.92 18.29 -17.34
CA TYR A 263 -15.02 19.07 -16.11
C TYR A 263 -16.01 20.23 -16.18
N GLY A 264 -17.12 20.01 -16.93
CA GLY A 264 -18.08 21.08 -17.26
C GLY A 264 -19.02 21.44 -16.11
N SER A 265 -19.01 20.68 -15.03
CA SER A 265 -19.86 20.88 -13.85
C SER A 265 -19.01 20.96 -12.58
N GLN A 266 -19.53 21.61 -11.53
CA GLN A 266 -18.83 21.78 -10.27
C GLN A 266 -19.79 21.69 -9.09
N VAL A 267 -19.35 21.04 -8.03
CA VAL A 267 -19.98 21.08 -6.70
C VAL A 267 -18.97 21.57 -5.67
N SER A 268 -19.44 21.93 -4.47
CA SER A 268 -18.54 22.37 -3.40
C SER A 268 -19.03 21.96 -2.03
N ALA A 269 -18.10 21.82 -1.08
CA ALA A 269 -18.35 21.61 0.33
C ALA A 269 -17.44 22.51 1.16
N THR A 270 -17.93 23.02 2.29
CA THR A 270 -17.21 24.00 3.11
C THR A 270 -17.47 23.76 4.61
N ASP A 271 -16.41 23.82 5.42
CA ASP A 271 -16.49 23.83 6.89
C ASP A 271 -16.16 25.22 7.45
N ALA A 272 -17.21 25.98 7.77
CA ALA A 272 -17.08 27.33 8.32
C ALA A 272 -16.39 27.36 9.70
N THR A 273 -16.55 26.31 10.51
CA THR A 273 -15.90 26.20 11.82
C THR A 273 -14.41 25.99 11.68
N SER A 274 -14.01 25.13 10.77
CA SER A 274 -12.58 24.93 10.43
C SER A 274 -11.95 26.21 9.87
N ILE A 275 -12.66 26.93 8.98
CA ILE A 275 -12.17 28.21 8.44
C ILE A 275 -11.95 29.23 9.58
N ALA A 276 -12.87 29.32 10.53
CA ALA A 276 -12.71 30.21 11.68
C ALA A 276 -11.49 29.83 12.55
N ASN A 277 -11.18 28.56 12.69
CA ASN A 277 -10.10 28.08 13.57
C ASN A 277 -8.72 28.08 12.89
N PHE A 278 -8.66 27.71 11.60
CA PHE A 278 -7.38 27.44 10.90
C PHE A 278 -7.14 28.37 9.69
N GLY A 279 -8.07 29.28 9.42
CA GLY A 279 -8.05 30.12 8.23
C GLY A 279 -8.55 29.37 6.98
N TYR A 280 -8.77 30.13 5.92
CA TYR A 280 -9.23 29.60 4.64
C TYR A 280 -8.16 28.71 3.97
N LYS A 281 -8.53 27.49 3.59
CA LYS A 281 -7.72 26.46 2.95
C LYS A 281 -8.52 25.79 1.83
N GLY A 282 -8.64 26.50 0.70
CA GLY A 282 -9.40 26.01 -0.45
C GLY A 282 -8.58 25.14 -1.38
N GLU A 283 -9.25 24.18 -2.04
CA GLU A 283 -8.68 23.37 -3.11
C GLU A 283 -9.73 23.06 -4.17
N THR A 284 -9.30 23.02 -5.44
CA THR A 284 -10.15 22.62 -6.57
C THR A 284 -9.58 21.32 -7.15
N ILE A 285 -10.40 20.29 -7.24
CA ILE A 285 -10.00 18.96 -7.68
C ILE A 285 -10.77 18.61 -8.95
N ASN A 286 -10.07 18.21 -9.98
CA ASN A 286 -10.65 17.70 -11.21
C ASN A 286 -10.81 16.20 -11.10
N THR A 287 -12.01 15.69 -11.33
CA THR A 287 -12.37 14.29 -11.22
C THR A 287 -13.02 13.78 -12.50
N VAL A 288 -13.03 12.47 -12.68
CA VAL A 288 -13.77 11.80 -13.74
C VAL A 288 -15.11 11.25 -13.28
N LEU A 289 -15.64 11.73 -12.17
CA LEU A 289 -16.98 11.40 -11.69
C LEU A 289 -18.04 11.79 -12.71
N HIS A 290 -19.08 10.96 -12.83
CA HIS A 290 -20.13 11.18 -13.82
C HIS A 290 -21.18 12.18 -13.35
N ASP A 291 -21.70 12.03 -12.16
CA ASP A 291 -22.88 12.78 -11.73
C ASP A 291 -22.64 13.70 -10.52
N ALA A 292 -23.67 14.55 -10.23
CA ALA A 292 -23.61 15.52 -9.15
C ALA A 292 -23.71 14.87 -7.77
N THR A 293 -24.36 13.72 -7.65
CA THR A 293 -24.59 13.06 -6.36
C THR A 293 -23.27 12.52 -5.85
N ASP A 294 -22.54 11.79 -6.68
CA ASP A 294 -21.24 11.23 -6.37
C ASP A 294 -20.20 12.35 -6.17
N ALA A 295 -20.21 13.37 -7.04
CA ALA A 295 -19.31 14.50 -6.86
C ALA A 295 -19.54 15.24 -5.53
N GLN A 296 -20.80 15.41 -5.12
CA GLN A 296 -21.11 16.02 -3.81
C GLN A 296 -20.69 15.11 -2.67
N ALA A 297 -20.92 13.79 -2.76
CA ALA A 297 -20.50 12.83 -1.74
C ALA A 297 -18.96 12.84 -1.57
N VAL A 298 -18.21 12.93 -2.67
CA VAL A 298 -16.76 13.08 -2.64
C VAL A 298 -16.34 14.41 -2.01
N ALA A 299 -17.00 15.54 -2.33
CA ALA A 299 -16.69 16.84 -1.73
C ALA A 299 -16.93 16.84 -0.21
N ASP A 300 -18.09 16.31 0.23
CA ASP A 300 -18.43 16.21 1.64
C ASP A 300 -17.43 15.31 2.39
N ARG A 301 -17.05 14.18 1.80
CA ARG A 301 -16.06 13.28 2.38
C ARG A 301 -14.68 13.96 2.51
N TYR A 302 -14.26 14.80 1.54
CA TYR A 302 -13.02 15.58 1.68
C TYR A 302 -13.08 16.49 2.91
N ILE A 303 -14.18 17.20 3.13
CA ILE A 303 -14.35 18.07 4.27
C ILE A 303 -14.30 17.26 5.57
N ASP A 304 -15.04 16.16 5.66
CA ASP A 304 -15.09 15.31 6.85
C ASP A 304 -13.70 14.75 7.22
N LEU A 305 -12.92 14.36 6.24
CA LEU A 305 -11.59 13.77 6.46
C LEU A 305 -10.48 14.81 6.65
N ARG A 306 -10.61 16.03 6.06
CA ARG A 306 -9.48 16.97 5.89
C ARG A 306 -9.69 18.35 6.53
N SER A 307 -10.88 18.66 7.07
CA SER A 307 -11.12 20.00 7.62
C SER A 307 -10.38 20.30 8.92
N TYR A 308 -9.85 19.27 9.61
CA TYR A 308 -9.10 19.42 10.84
C TYR A 308 -7.69 18.80 10.72
N PRO A 309 -6.67 19.43 11.37
CA PRO A 309 -5.34 18.83 11.39
C PRO A 309 -5.37 17.52 12.20
N ARG A 310 -4.83 16.46 11.61
CA ARG A 310 -4.69 15.15 12.26
C ARG A 310 -3.23 14.88 12.58
N PRO A 311 -2.92 14.22 13.71
CA PRO A 311 -1.56 13.79 14.01
C PRO A 311 -1.16 12.67 13.03
N LEU A 312 -0.15 12.92 12.22
CA LEU A 312 0.46 11.93 11.35
C LEU A 312 1.60 11.25 12.11
N PHE A 313 1.69 9.94 11.95
CA PHE A 313 2.82 9.17 12.40
C PHE A 313 3.83 9.09 11.25
N ASP A 314 4.99 9.73 11.39
CA ASP A 314 5.95 9.85 10.29
C ASP A 314 6.43 8.47 9.83
N SER A 315 7.06 7.72 10.75
CA SER A 315 7.43 6.32 10.53
C SER A 315 7.82 5.64 11.83
N ILE A 316 7.76 4.32 11.84
CA ILE A 316 8.28 3.49 12.93
C ILE A 316 9.15 2.39 12.35
N THR A 317 10.30 2.11 13.00
CA THR A 317 11.24 1.09 12.54
C THR A 317 11.35 -0.03 13.56
N PHE A 318 11.17 -1.26 13.09
CA PHE A 318 11.32 -2.48 13.88
C PHE A 318 12.56 -3.26 13.46
N PRO A 319 13.48 -3.57 14.39
CA PRO A 319 14.58 -4.50 14.14
C PRO A 319 14.07 -5.94 14.29
N ILE A 320 13.67 -6.56 13.17
CA ILE A 320 12.99 -7.87 13.16
C ILE A 320 13.80 -8.98 13.83
N THR A 321 15.12 -8.84 13.84
CA THR A 321 16.05 -9.78 14.49
C THR A 321 16.17 -9.58 16.00
N ASN A 322 15.53 -8.54 16.56
CA ASN A 322 15.53 -8.30 18.00
C ASN A 322 14.84 -9.46 18.73
N SER A 323 15.52 -10.02 19.73
CA SER A 323 15.00 -11.13 20.55
C SER A 323 13.84 -10.72 21.48
N GLU A 324 13.58 -9.43 21.65
CA GLU A 324 12.45 -8.91 22.42
C GLU A 324 11.14 -8.91 21.63
N ILE A 325 11.21 -8.95 20.30
CA ILE A 325 10.02 -9.15 19.45
C ILE A 325 9.60 -10.60 19.57
N ASP A 326 8.37 -10.83 19.99
CA ASP A 326 7.84 -12.18 20.01
C ASP A 326 7.54 -12.72 18.61
N ASP A 327 7.27 -14.01 18.52
CA ASP A 327 7.08 -14.66 17.22
C ASP A 327 5.79 -14.19 16.52
N ALA A 328 4.73 -13.85 17.27
CA ALA A 328 3.47 -13.40 16.71
C ALA A 328 3.60 -12.00 16.11
N ASP A 329 4.21 -11.06 16.84
CA ASP A 329 4.50 -9.71 16.35
C ASP A 329 5.43 -9.75 15.14
N ARG A 330 6.45 -10.61 15.19
CA ARG A 330 7.39 -10.79 14.07
C ARG A 330 6.70 -11.30 12.82
N ASP A 331 5.87 -12.32 12.94
CA ASP A 331 5.15 -12.90 11.80
C ASP A 331 4.13 -11.93 11.22
N ALA A 332 3.49 -11.12 12.06
CA ALA A 332 2.61 -10.04 11.62
C ALA A 332 3.38 -8.96 10.84
N LEU A 333 4.56 -8.56 11.32
CA LEU A 333 5.42 -7.60 10.62
C LEU A 333 5.98 -8.16 9.32
N LEU A 334 6.30 -9.46 9.25
CA LEU A 334 6.74 -10.12 8.00
C LEU A 334 5.61 -10.24 6.97
N GLY A 335 4.37 -10.25 7.40
CA GLY A 335 3.18 -10.30 6.56
C GLY A 335 2.55 -8.95 6.23
N ILE A 336 3.26 -7.84 6.43
CA ILE A 336 2.72 -6.48 6.25
C ILE A 336 2.25 -6.24 4.82
N PHE A 337 1.13 -5.53 4.67
CA PHE A 337 0.56 -5.17 3.37
C PHE A 337 -0.07 -3.76 3.41
N ILE A 338 -0.27 -3.16 2.25
CA ILE A 338 -0.85 -1.82 2.15
C ILE A 338 -2.30 -1.80 2.64
N GLY A 339 -2.67 -0.77 3.40
CA GLY A 339 -4.00 -0.64 3.97
C GLY A 339 -4.28 -1.53 5.19
N GLN A 340 -3.30 -2.31 5.65
CA GLN A 340 -3.46 -3.11 6.87
C GLN A 340 -3.72 -2.20 8.08
N PRO A 341 -4.77 -2.45 8.87
CA PRO A 341 -5.01 -1.70 10.09
C PRO A 341 -4.06 -2.15 11.19
N LEU A 342 -3.22 -1.24 11.65
CA LEU A 342 -2.31 -1.46 12.77
C LEU A 342 -2.70 -0.61 13.97
N ARG A 343 -2.55 -1.18 15.17
CA ARG A 343 -2.57 -0.43 16.41
C ARG A 343 -1.21 -0.57 17.09
N ILE A 344 -0.47 0.55 17.11
CA ILE A 344 0.82 0.63 17.78
C ILE A 344 0.56 0.94 19.24
N THR A 345 0.89 0.04 20.14
CA THR A 345 0.70 0.14 21.59
C THR A 345 1.99 0.60 22.31
N ASP A 346 1.90 0.86 23.61
CA ASP A 346 3.04 1.22 24.46
C ASP A 346 3.78 2.50 24.04
N LEU A 347 3.08 3.40 23.37
CA LEU A 347 3.65 4.69 22.97
C LEU A 347 3.79 5.64 24.16
N PRO A 348 4.88 6.45 24.23
CA PRO A 348 4.98 7.52 25.18
C PRO A 348 3.82 8.52 25.04
N VAL A 349 3.27 9.00 26.16
CA VAL A 349 2.15 9.96 26.17
C VAL A 349 2.42 11.27 25.42
N GLN A 350 3.69 11.61 25.21
CA GLN A 350 4.11 12.76 24.40
C GLN A 350 3.95 12.53 22.89
N ILE A 351 3.90 11.27 22.48
CA ILE A 351 3.69 10.85 21.08
C ILE A 351 2.21 10.61 20.84
N ALA A 352 1.56 9.88 21.72
CA ALA A 352 0.13 9.59 21.67
C ALA A 352 -0.46 9.66 23.08
N SER A 353 -1.42 10.56 23.32
CA SER A 353 -1.98 10.79 24.66
C SER A 353 -2.69 9.55 25.23
N SER A 354 -3.24 8.70 24.37
CA SER A 354 -3.85 7.41 24.73
C SER A 354 -2.83 6.29 24.99
N GLY A 355 -1.54 6.52 24.72
CA GLY A 355 -0.52 5.47 24.73
C GLY A 355 -0.55 4.56 23.52
N GLN A 356 -1.42 4.82 22.56
CA GLN A 356 -1.56 4.03 21.34
C GLN A 356 -1.84 4.92 20.13
N PHE A 357 -1.54 4.41 18.95
CA PHE A 357 -1.84 5.04 17.68
C PHE A 357 -2.49 4.00 16.76
N GLU A 358 -3.63 4.34 16.20
CA GLU A 358 -4.37 3.52 15.26
C GLU A 358 -4.25 4.11 13.87
N GLY A 359 -3.88 3.27 12.90
CA GLY A 359 -3.64 3.75 11.53
C GLY A 359 -3.59 2.63 10.52
N TYR A 360 -3.58 3.05 9.24
CA TYR A 360 -3.39 2.16 8.12
C TYR A 360 -1.96 2.21 7.60
N VAL A 361 -1.43 1.07 7.20
CA VAL A 361 -0.15 0.98 6.51
C VAL A 361 -0.27 1.63 5.14
N GLU A 362 0.56 2.63 4.89
CA GLU A 362 0.62 3.34 3.60
C GLU A 362 1.81 2.91 2.76
N GLY A 363 2.87 2.50 3.41
CA GLY A 363 4.06 2.02 2.76
C GLY A 363 5.06 1.48 3.77
N TRP A 364 6.04 0.75 3.26
CA TRP A 364 7.09 0.18 4.11
C TRP A 364 8.40 0.06 3.36
N ARG A 365 9.47 -0.06 4.15
CA ARG A 365 10.81 -0.29 3.65
C ARG A 365 11.49 -1.40 4.44
N TRP A 366 11.97 -2.41 3.73
CA TRP A 366 12.89 -3.42 4.25
C TRP A 366 14.33 -3.00 4.00
N SER A 367 15.19 -3.20 4.97
CA SER A 367 16.63 -3.02 4.80
C SER A 367 17.40 -4.00 5.66
N THR A 368 18.55 -4.44 5.16
CA THR A 368 19.48 -5.26 5.94
C THR A 368 20.70 -4.45 6.32
N ARG A 369 21.26 -4.75 7.46
CA ARG A 369 22.54 -4.24 7.89
C ARG A 369 23.27 -5.34 8.65
N PHE A 370 24.34 -5.84 8.06
CA PHE A 370 25.00 -7.06 8.54
C PHE A 370 24.01 -8.24 8.54
N ASN A 371 23.77 -8.87 9.70
CA ASN A 371 22.82 -9.97 9.86
C ASN A 371 21.46 -9.51 10.42
N GLU A 372 21.22 -8.22 10.44
CA GLU A 372 19.97 -7.64 10.97
C GLU A 372 19.03 -7.28 9.83
N LEU A 373 17.74 -7.51 10.04
CA LEU A 373 16.66 -7.13 9.14
C LEU A 373 15.81 -6.06 9.83
N PHE A 374 15.62 -4.94 9.15
CA PHE A 374 14.81 -3.83 9.62
C PHE A 374 13.59 -3.63 8.74
N LEU A 375 12.47 -3.34 9.36
CA LEU A 375 11.24 -2.89 8.72
C LEU A 375 10.91 -1.49 9.20
N THR A 376 10.82 -0.54 8.29
CA THR A 376 10.27 0.79 8.55
C THR A 376 8.91 0.90 7.92
N ILE A 377 7.90 1.35 8.68
CA ILE A 377 6.49 1.43 8.27
C ILE A 377 6.05 2.88 8.30
N ASN A 378 5.36 3.33 7.26
CA ASN A 378 4.66 4.60 7.20
C ASN A 378 3.17 4.37 7.47
N LEU A 379 2.58 5.16 8.35
CA LEU A 379 1.19 5.00 8.79
C LEU A 379 0.41 6.29 8.57
N SER A 380 -0.82 6.16 8.10
CA SER A 380 -1.82 7.24 8.18
C SER A 380 -2.78 7.00 9.34
N PRO A 381 -3.26 8.06 10.02
CA PRO A 381 -4.33 7.91 11.01
C PRO A 381 -5.59 7.33 10.36
N ILE A 382 -6.36 6.57 11.12
CA ILE A 382 -7.65 6.02 10.64
C ILE A 382 -8.57 7.11 10.13
N GLU A 383 -8.60 8.24 10.81
CA GLU A 383 -9.42 9.40 10.47
C GLU A 383 -9.09 10.04 9.11
N PHE A 384 -8.00 9.63 8.46
CA PHE A 384 -7.68 10.04 7.09
C PHE A 384 -8.47 9.27 6.02
N SER A 385 -8.94 8.08 6.34
CA SER A 385 -9.64 7.19 5.41
C SER A 385 -11.06 6.87 5.83
N GLN A 386 -11.40 7.07 7.10
CA GLN A 386 -12.72 6.75 7.64
C GLN A 386 -13.34 7.98 8.27
N VAL A 387 -14.62 8.19 7.99
CA VAL A 387 -15.45 9.16 8.66
C VAL A 387 -16.09 8.50 9.87
N ALA A 388 -15.95 9.10 11.04
CA ALA A 388 -16.72 8.68 12.20
C ALA A 388 -18.22 8.90 11.92
N LEU A 389 -19.04 7.85 12.03
CA LEU A 389 -20.48 7.99 11.89
C LEU A 389 -21.01 8.93 12.99
N GLN A 390 -21.77 9.93 12.58
CA GLN A 390 -22.54 10.72 13.54
C GLN A 390 -23.70 9.87 14.07
N TRP A 391 -24.11 10.14 15.30
CA TRP A 391 -25.20 9.38 15.94
C TRP A 391 -26.49 9.29 15.12
N GLU A 392 -26.77 10.30 14.32
CA GLU A 392 -27.92 10.34 13.42
C GLU A 392 -27.77 9.39 12.22
N GLN A 393 -26.55 8.95 11.91
CA GLN A 393 -26.23 8.02 10.83
C GLN A 393 -26.16 6.56 11.32
N VAL A 394 -26.14 6.36 12.65
CA VAL A 394 -26.17 5.02 13.24
C VAL A 394 -27.56 4.42 13.02
N SER A 395 -27.62 3.19 12.49
CA SER A 395 -28.89 2.51 12.28
C SER A 395 -29.71 2.43 13.57
N ALA A 396 -31.00 2.76 13.48
CA ALA A 396 -31.93 2.65 14.63
C ALA A 396 -32.08 1.20 15.14
N SER A 397 -31.60 0.22 14.40
CA SER A 397 -31.54 -1.19 14.82
C SER A 397 -30.35 -1.50 15.74
N GLU A 398 -29.34 -0.64 15.78
CA GLU A 398 -28.19 -0.79 16.66
C GLU A 398 -28.55 -0.37 18.08
N ALA A 399 -28.26 -1.23 19.03
CA ALA A 399 -28.47 -0.97 20.44
C ALA A 399 -27.12 -0.95 21.19
N TRP A 400 -27.01 -0.13 22.23
CA TRP A 400 -25.81 -0.04 23.07
C TRP A 400 -25.29 -1.39 23.58
N ASN A 401 -26.15 -2.37 23.72
CA ASN A 401 -25.79 -3.70 24.19
C ASN A 401 -25.25 -4.61 23.09
N THR A 402 -25.33 -4.19 21.82
CA THR A 402 -24.76 -4.92 20.69
C THR A 402 -23.39 -4.36 20.28
N LEU A 403 -23.05 -3.16 20.78
CA LEU A 403 -21.72 -2.58 20.57
C LEU A 403 -20.68 -3.28 21.47
N SER A 404 -19.44 -3.36 20.99
CA SER A 404 -18.35 -3.92 21.78
C SER A 404 -18.21 -3.20 23.11
N GLY A 405 -18.13 -3.94 24.22
CA GLY A 405 -17.95 -3.36 25.55
C GLY A 405 -16.62 -2.63 25.77
N THR A 406 -15.71 -2.71 24.79
CA THR A 406 -14.44 -1.99 24.76
C THR A 406 -14.53 -0.67 23.98
N LEU A 407 -15.69 -0.39 23.38
CA LEU A 407 -15.89 0.82 22.60
C LEU A 407 -16.02 2.03 23.53
N THR A 408 -15.10 2.98 23.40
CA THR A 408 -15.19 4.29 24.06
C THR A 408 -15.69 5.35 23.06
N TRP A 409 -16.18 6.48 23.57
CA TRP A 409 -16.56 7.59 22.71
C TRP A 409 -15.43 8.12 21.82
N GLU A 410 -14.19 7.94 22.26
CA GLU A 410 -13.00 8.32 21.53
C GLU A 410 -12.66 7.32 20.40
N ASN A 411 -13.12 6.07 20.56
CA ASN A 411 -12.81 4.96 19.63
C ASN A 411 -14.04 4.53 18.81
N ALA A 412 -15.14 5.29 18.86
CA ALA A 412 -16.37 5.00 18.11
C ALA A 412 -16.23 5.25 16.59
N ILE A 413 -15.01 5.43 16.09
CA ILE A 413 -14.72 5.64 14.69
C ILE A 413 -14.84 4.30 13.95
N GLY A 414 -15.78 4.21 13.03
CA GLY A 414 -16.01 3.01 12.23
C GLY A 414 -16.72 1.85 12.95
N ALA A 415 -17.32 2.10 14.08
CA ALA A 415 -17.95 1.05 14.91
C ALA A 415 -19.37 0.70 14.51
N VAL A 416 -19.78 0.93 13.29
CA VAL A 416 -21.09 0.45 12.82
C VAL A 416 -20.99 0.11 11.34
N ALA A 417 -21.03 -1.16 11.06
CA ALA A 417 -21.40 -1.69 9.74
C ALA A 417 -22.84 -2.15 9.82
#